data_b32cbd9e9eee9fee75539aef0c394639
#
_entry.id   b32cbd9e9eee9fee75539aef0c394639
#
_cell.length_a   1.000
_cell.length_b   1.000
_cell.length_c   1.000
_cell.angle_alpha   90.00
_cell.angle_beta   90.00
_cell.angle_gamma   90.00
#
_symmetry.space_group_name_H-M   'P 1'
#
loop_
_entity.id
_entity.type
_entity.pdbx_description
1 polymer ?
#
loop_
_entity_poly.entity_id
_entity_poly.type
_entity_poly.pdbx_seq_one_letter_code
_entity_poly.pdbx_strand_id
1 'polypeptide(L)'
;GAEVALRIDQTLTQDATGTMAYLEFETMGIPRVKTEMSIAYVDHNTLQCGFENSDDHRYLQTVTAKHGVYFSRPGNGICHQVHLERFGKPGKTLIGSDSHTPTGGGIGMLAFGAGGLDVAVAMGGGAYYITMPKMYKVNLTGRLRPYVTAKDVSLELLRILSVKGGVGAIIEWGGEGIATLSVPERGTITNMGTELGATTSIFPSDEVTRKFLAAQGREEDYVPLSSDPDAEYDKIIDIDLGALKPMIACPHSPDNVVAVETLKDVKVDQVCIGSCTNSSLYDMLKVAAMLKGKTIHPSVSMSVSPGSRQVLTMLSDCGALSDILASGARVLECACGPCIGMGFSPNSGGVSLRTFNRNFLGRSGTRDGQVYLVSPETAVASALTGYITDPTTIDQPLHVTMPEKFLVNDSAVLPPLPADKAADAEVLRGPNIKEFPKSKPFADSLTAKLVLKVGDNITTDHIMPAGAKILPYRSNIPYLSKFCFEVCDPTFAERARAAGDGIVVGGSNYG
;
A
#
# COMPACT_ATOMS: atom_id res chain seq x y z
N GLY A 1 -16.47 -6.47 -21.27
CA GLY A 1 -17.13 -7.28 -20.26
C GLY A 1 -18.41 -6.61 -19.75
N ALA A 2 -19.25 -7.34 -19.05
CA ALA A 2 -20.41 -6.76 -18.37
C ALA A 2 -19.96 -5.82 -17.27
N GLU A 3 -20.70 -4.74 -17.02
CA GLU A 3 -20.49 -3.89 -15.87
C GLU A 3 -21.13 -4.55 -14.64
N VAL A 4 -20.42 -4.54 -13.51
CA VAL A 4 -20.85 -5.12 -12.24
C VAL A 4 -20.85 -4.03 -11.17
N ALA A 5 -21.96 -3.90 -10.46
CA ALA A 5 -22.13 -3.01 -9.33
C ALA A 5 -21.85 -3.74 -8.02
N LEU A 6 -20.88 -3.30 -7.25
CA LEU A 6 -20.49 -3.88 -5.98
C LEU A 6 -20.97 -3.01 -4.83
N ARG A 7 -21.66 -3.63 -3.87
CA ARG A 7 -21.89 -2.99 -2.57
C ARG A 7 -20.59 -3.05 -1.77
N ILE A 8 -20.22 -1.93 -1.16
CA ILE A 8 -19.03 -1.81 -0.33
C ILE A 8 -19.39 -1.87 1.16
N ASP A 9 -18.79 -2.80 1.87
CA ASP A 9 -18.97 -2.96 3.32
C ASP A 9 -18.04 -2.05 4.12
N GLN A 10 -16.77 -1.94 3.69
CA GLN A 10 -15.75 -1.17 4.41
C GLN A 10 -15.02 -0.18 3.48
N THR A 11 -14.62 0.97 4.04
CA THR A 11 -13.75 1.90 3.33
C THR A 11 -12.48 2.21 4.13
N LEU A 12 -11.39 2.45 3.40
CA LEU A 12 -10.09 2.81 3.92
C LEU A 12 -9.63 4.11 3.25
N THR A 13 -9.22 5.10 4.03
CA THR A 13 -8.54 6.29 3.54
C THR A 13 -7.23 6.49 4.28
N GLN A 14 -6.24 7.11 3.64
CA GLN A 14 -4.99 7.51 4.27
C GLN A 14 -4.74 9.00 4.05
N ASP A 15 -3.85 9.60 4.81
CA ASP A 15 -3.73 11.06 4.90
C ASP A 15 -3.20 11.78 3.64
N ALA A 16 -2.55 11.06 2.71
CA ALA A 16 -2.12 11.69 1.45
C ALA A 16 -3.27 11.88 0.43
N THR A 17 -4.34 11.08 0.53
CA THR A 17 -5.49 11.11 -0.40
C THR A 17 -6.82 11.35 0.30
N GLY A 18 -6.90 11.08 1.59
CA GLY A 18 -8.13 11.10 2.38
C GLY A 18 -8.74 12.49 2.53
N THR A 19 -7.92 13.54 2.69
CA THR A 19 -8.46 14.91 2.83
C THR A 19 -9.36 15.24 1.63
N MET A 20 -8.93 14.90 0.40
CA MET A 20 -9.74 15.11 -0.80
C MET A 20 -11.03 14.26 -0.77
N ALA A 21 -10.93 12.97 -0.44
CA ALA A 21 -12.09 12.10 -0.37
C ALA A 21 -13.17 12.61 0.61
N TYR A 22 -12.75 13.16 1.76
CA TYR A 22 -13.69 13.76 2.72
C TYR A 22 -14.26 15.09 2.26
N LEU A 23 -13.51 15.93 1.56
CA LEU A 23 -14.04 17.15 0.94
C LEU A 23 -15.10 16.82 -0.12
N GLU A 24 -14.88 15.77 -0.90
CA GLU A 24 -15.86 15.23 -1.86
C GLU A 24 -17.09 14.69 -1.15
N PHE A 25 -16.91 13.91 -0.08
CA PHE A 25 -18.00 13.37 0.73
C PHE A 25 -18.86 14.49 1.36
N GLU A 26 -18.24 15.53 1.95
CA GLU A 26 -18.96 16.68 2.50
C GLU A 26 -19.81 17.38 1.43
N THR A 27 -19.29 17.44 0.18
CA THR A 27 -19.98 18.07 -0.96
C THR A 27 -21.27 17.36 -1.34
N MET A 28 -21.36 16.03 -1.07
CA MET A 28 -22.59 15.26 -1.29
C MET A 28 -23.70 15.61 -0.29
N GLY A 29 -23.39 16.29 0.81
CA GLY A 29 -24.38 16.67 1.85
C GLY A 29 -24.92 15.49 2.64
N ILE A 30 -24.24 14.34 2.65
CA ILE A 30 -24.62 13.15 3.40
C ILE A 30 -24.09 13.30 4.83
N PRO A 31 -24.96 13.25 5.85
CA PRO A 31 -24.55 13.58 7.22
C PRO A 31 -23.62 12.52 7.83
N ARG A 32 -23.74 11.24 7.41
CA ARG A 32 -22.99 10.12 7.98
C ARG A 32 -22.76 9.03 6.96
N VAL A 33 -21.64 8.32 7.05
CA VAL A 33 -21.32 7.18 6.18
C VAL A 33 -22.35 6.07 6.32
N LYS A 34 -22.59 5.34 5.23
CA LYS A 34 -23.58 4.26 5.13
C LYS A 34 -22.95 2.87 5.01
N THR A 35 -21.64 2.79 4.98
CA THR A 35 -20.88 1.55 5.05
C THR A 35 -20.96 0.91 6.44
N GLU A 36 -20.73 -0.38 6.55
CA GLU A 36 -20.66 -1.06 7.86
C GLU A 36 -19.52 -0.48 8.70
N MET A 37 -18.40 -0.13 8.06
CA MET A 37 -17.25 0.47 8.72
C MET A 37 -16.43 1.31 7.73
N SER A 38 -16.04 2.48 8.17
CA SER A 38 -15.09 3.35 7.45
C SER A 38 -13.98 3.77 8.39
N ILE A 39 -12.73 3.71 7.93
CA ILE A 39 -11.56 4.05 8.74
C ILE A 39 -10.65 5.00 7.96
N ALA A 40 -10.22 6.07 8.62
CA ALA A 40 -9.20 6.98 8.13
C ALA A 40 -7.90 6.78 8.91
N TYR A 41 -6.80 6.68 8.20
CA TYR A 41 -5.46 6.45 8.75
C TYR A 41 -4.56 7.65 8.51
N VAL A 42 -3.57 7.84 9.40
CA VAL A 42 -2.47 8.77 9.20
C VAL A 42 -1.18 7.98 9.22
N ASP A 43 -0.61 7.73 8.04
CA ASP A 43 0.57 6.89 7.88
C ASP A 43 1.49 7.30 6.71
N HIS A 44 1.10 8.26 5.86
CA HIS A 44 1.90 8.69 4.72
C HIS A 44 2.73 9.93 5.01
N ASN A 45 2.15 10.95 5.65
CA ASN A 45 2.78 12.24 5.91
C ASN A 45 3.07 12.46 7.41
N THR A 46 3.55 11.43 8.10
CA THR A 46 3.96 11.54 9.51
C THR A 46 5.25 12.34 9.65
N LEU A 47 6.20 12.21 8.72
CA LEU A 47 7.39 13.06 8.63
C LEU A 47 7.04 14.35 7.87
N GLN A 48 7.04 15.48 8.58
CA GLN A 48 6.56 16.76 8.09
C GLN A 48 7.68 17.79 8.03
N CYS A 49 7.63 18.68 7.01
CA CYS A 49 8.53 19.83 6.88
C CYS A 49 7.83 21.18 7.12
N GLY A 50 6.50 21.22 7.13
CA GLY A 50 5.65 22.39 7.32
C GLY A 50 4.41 22.04 8.14
N PHE A 51 3.47 22.96 8.20
CA PHE A 51 2.22 22.82 8.96
C PHE A 51 1.07 22.18 8.17
N GLU A 52 1.17 22.12 6.85
CA GLU A 52 0.09 21.71 5.94
C GLU A 52 -0.43 20.30 6.25
N ASN A 53 0.50 19.37 6.46
CA ASN A 53 0.13 18.00 6.81
C ASN A 53 -0.49 17.89 8.22
N SER A 54 -0.04 18.72 9.17
CA SER A 54 -0.64 18.80 10.50
C SER A 54 -2.08 19.31 10.43
N ASP A 55 -2.36 20.28 9.57
CA ASP A 55 -3.71 20.78 9.32
C ASP A 55 -4.59 19.69 8.67
N ASP A 56 -4.05 18.92 7.69
CA ASP A 56 -4.73 17.78 7.11
C ASP A 56 -5.08 16.73 8.18
N HIS A 57 -4.14 16.39 9.05
CA HIS A 57 -4.39 15.42 10.15
C HIS A 57 -5.47 15.92 11.11
N ARG A 58 -5.48 17.22 11.41
CA ARG A 58 -6.48 17.82 12.28
C ARG A 58 -7.87 17.86 11.63
N TYR A 59 -7.91 18.18 10.33
CA TYR A 59 -9.12 18.11 9.54
C TYR A 59 -9.68 16.67 9.52
N LEU A 60 -8.83 15.69 9.16
CA LEU A 60 -9.22 14.27 9.12
C LEU A 60 -9.79 13.80 10.46
N GLN A 61 -9.15 14.14 11.58
CA GLN A 61 -9.64 13.76 12.91
C GLN A 61 -11.03 14.32 13.19
N THR A 62 -11.33 15.55 12.79
CA THR A 62 -12.57 16.22 13.11
C THR A 62 -13.69 15.87 12.13
N VAL A 63 -13.39 15.74 10.82
CA VAL A 63 -14.37 15.34 9.81
C VAL A 63 -14.82 13.89 10.00
N THR A 64 -13.87 12.99 10.32
CA THR A 64 -14.17 11.58 10.60
C THR A 64 -15.06 11.42 11.84
N ALA A 65 -14.74 12.13 12.92
CA ALA A 65 -15.55 12.14 14.12
C ALA A 65 -16.99 12.54 13.84
N LYS A 66 -17.21 13.57 13.01
CA LYS A 66 -18.51 14.05 12.60
C LYS A 66 -19.29 13.06 11.76
N HIS A 67 -18.64 12.47 10.77
CA HIS A 67 -19.32 11.68 9.74
C HIS A 67 -19.40 10.17 9.99
N GLY A 68 -19.02 9.70 11.18
CA GLY A 68 -19.20 8.29 11.56
C GLY A 68 -18.04 7.37 11.14
N VAL A 69 -16.85 7.91 10.99
CA VAL A 69 -15.64 7.21 10.55
C VAL A 69 -14.69 7.05 11.73
N TYR A 70 -14.08 5.88 11.87
CA TYR A 70 -12.98 5.67 12.81
C TYR A 70 -11.73 6.40 12.35
N PHE A 71 -10.93 6.90 13.29
CA PHE A 71 -9.70 7.61 12.99
C PHE A 71 -8.50 6.95 13.65
N SER A 72 -7.60 6.41 12.84
CA SER A 72 -6.33 5.85 13.28
C SER A 72 -5.27 6.96 13.32
N ARG A 73 -4.82 7.31 14.52
CA ARG A 73 -3.92 8.43 14.79
C ARG A 73 -2.53 8.22 14.18
N PRO A 74 -1.77 9.33 13.91
CA PRO A 74 -0.35 9.24 13.58
C PRO A 74 0.41 8.35 14.57
N GLY A 75 1.30 7.49 14.07
CA GLY A 75 2.09 6.56 14.87
C GLY A 75 1.37 5.25 15.24
N ASN A 76 0.08 5.08 14.89
CA ASN A 76 -0.58 3.79 15.09
C ASN A 76 -0.11 2.73 14.10
N GLY A 77 0.20 3.11 12.88
CA GLY A 77 0.79 2.23 11.89
C GLY A 77 0.28 2.43 10.47
N ILE A 78 0.85 1.66 9.57
CA ILE A 78 0.54 1.63 8.15
C ILE A 78 -0.89 1.12 7.97
N CYS A 79 -1.70 1.84 7.18
CA CYS A 79 -3.13 1.58 7.01
C CYS A 79 -3.44 0.10 6.71
N HIS A 80 -2.73 -0.53 5.79
CA HIS A 80 -2.98 -1.93 5.41
C HIS A 80 -2.60 -2.91 6.51
N GLN A 81 -1.52 -2.66 7.25
CA GLN A 81 -1.10 -3.49 8.37
C GLN A 81 -2.12 -3.40 9.52
N VAL A 82 -2.49 -2.19 9.92
CA VAL A 82 -3.48 -1.98 10.99
C VAL A 82 -4.84 -2.50 10.57
N HIS A 83 -5.21 -2.38 9.28
CA HIS A 83 -6.48 -2.90 8.78
C HIS A 83 -6.56 -4.42 8.88
N LEU A 84 -5.50 -5.14 8.49
CA LEU A 84 -5.41 -6.60 8.69
C LEU A 84 -5.50 -6.99 10.18
N GLU A 85 -4.79 -6.26 11.04
CA GLU A 85 -4.74 -6.55 12.48
C GLU A 85 -6.10 -6.32 13.15
N ARG A 86 -6.83 -5.23 12.80
CA ARG A 86 -7.94 -4.74 13.61
C ARG A 86 -9.32 -4.72 12.94
N PHE A 87 -9.41 -4.65 11.61
CA PHE A 87 -10.69 -4.34 10.94
C PHE A 87 -11.07 -5.29 9.80
N GLY A 88 -10.07 -5.87 9.13
CA GLY A 88 -10.31 -6.75 7.99
C GLY A 88 -11.11 -7.98 8.38
N LYS A 89 -12.16 -8.31 7.62
CA LYS A 89 -13.03 -9.47 7.85
C LYS A 89 -13.18 -10.29 6.58
N PRO A 90 -12.97 -11.61 6.62
CA PRO A 90 -13.21 -12.47 5.47
C PRO A 90 -14.62 -12.28 4.90
N GLY A 91 -14.73 -12.31 3.57
CA GLY A 91 -15.99 -12.18 2.85
C GLY A 91 -16.56 -10.77 2.74
N LYS A 92 -15.93 -9.77 3.35
CA LYS A 92 -16.34 -8.37 3.20
C LYS A 92 -15.66 -7.71 2.01
N THR A 93 -16.35 -6.75 1.42
CA THR A 93 -15.81 -5.86 0.38
C THR A 93 -15.15 -4.65 1.02
N LEU A 94 -13.98 -4.27 0.49
CA LEU A 94 -13.22 -3.10 0.93
C LEU A 94 -12.84 -2.24 -0.27
N ILE A 95 -13.08 -0.94 -0.21
CA ILE A 95 -12.51 0.02 -1.16
C ILE A 95 -11.62 1.02 -0.41
N GLY A 96 -10.47 1.33 -0.97
CA GLY A 96 -9.54 2.27 -0.34
C GLY A 96 -8.95 3.28 -1.30
N SER A 97 -8.70 4.49 -0.80
CA SER A 97 -8.02 5.54 -1.56
C SER A 97 -6.50 5.34 -1.63
N ASP A 98 -6.06 4.11 -1.41
CA ASP A 98 -4.69 3.65 -1.55
C ASP A 98 -4.61 2.47 -2.53
N SER A 99 -3.62 2.48 -3.42
CA SER A 99 -3.46 1.45 -4.46
C SER A 99 -3.17 0.05 -3.90
N HIS A 100 -2.64 -0.06 -2.67
CA HIS A 100 -2.33 -1.35 -2.02
C HIS A 100 -3.46 -1.87 -1.11
N THR A 101 -4.66 -1.32 -1.19
CA THR A 101 -5.86 -1.85 -0.52
C THR A 101 -6.09 -3.35 -0.77
N PRO A 102 -5.71 -3.94 -1.95
CA PRO A 102 -5.74 -5.39 -2.18
C PRO A 102 -4.98 -6.24 -1.15
N THR A 103 -4.13 -5.65 -0.30
CA THR A 103 -3.54 -6.32 0.88
C THR A 103 -4.60 -7.03 1.73
N GLY A 104 -5.82 -6.48 1.83
CA GLY A 104 -6.96 -7.09 2.51
C GLY A 104 -7.35 -8.47 1.96
N GLY A 105 -6.99 -8.79 0.73
CA GLY A 105 -7.20 -10.11 0.13
C GLY A 105 -6.41 -11.22 0.83
N GLY A 106 -5.34 -10.89 1.56
CA GLY A 106 -4.58 -11.85 2.37
C GLY A 106 -5.36 -12.48 3.53
N ILE A 107 -6.45 -11.84 3.96
CA ILE A 107 -7.38 -12.34 4.97
C ILE A 107 -8.72 -12.80 4.36
N GLY A 108 -8.85 -12.80 3.03
CA GLY A 108 -10.07 -13.20 2.32
C GLY A 108 -11.10 -12.07 2.14
N MET A 109 -10.68 -10.81 2.10
CA MET A 109 -11.52 -9.69 1.68
C MET A 109 -11.48 -9.52 0.16
N LEU A 110 -12.59 -9.07 -0.42
CA LEU A 110 -12.60 -8.56 -1.79
C LEU A 110 -12.26 -7.06 -1.74
N ALA A 111 -10.98 -6.73 -1.92
CA ALA A 111 -10.44 -5.43 -1.60
C ALA A 111 -9.88 -4.72 -2.85
N PHE A 112 -10.24 -3.45 -3.05
CA PHE A 112 -9.90 -2.66 -4.24
C PHE A 112 -9.24 -1.34 -3.86
N GLY A 113 -8.17 -0.96 -4.59
CA GLY A 113 -7.69 0.42 -4.61
C GLY A 113 -8.47 1.25 -5.64
N ALA A 114 -8.91 2.44 -5.25
CA ALA A 114 -9.70 3.31 -6.12
C ALA A 114 -9.39 4.80 -5.87
N GLY A 115 -9.92 5.68 -6.71
CA GLY A 115 -9.82 7.12 -6.53
C GLY A 115 -10.63 7.61 -5.32
N GLY A 116 -10.26 8.79 -4.81
CA GLY A 116 -10.94 9.41 -3.67
C GLY A 116 -12.44 9.58 -3.88
N LEU A 117 -12.86 9.93 -5.08
CA LEU A 117 -14.27 10.09 -5.43
C LEU A 117 -15.06 8.79 -5.32
N ASP A 118 -14.53 7.67 -5.82
CA ASP A 118 -15.18 6.36 -5.70
C ASP A 118 -15.33 5.94 -4.23
N VAL A 119 -14.28 6.20 -3.43
CA VAL A 119 -14.33 5.95 -1.99
C VAL A 119 -15.39 6.83 -1.31
N ALA A 120 -15.48 8.12 -1.66
CA ALA A 120 -16.49 9.04 -1.15
C ALA A 120 -17.91 8.58 -1.51
N VAL A 121 -18.13 8.15 -2.76
CA VAL A 121 -19.41 7.60 -3.23
C VAL A 121 -19.78 6.34 -2.45
N ALA A 122 -18.84 5.43 -2.25
CA ALA A 122 -19.04 4.21 -1.45
C ALA A 122 -19.38 4.53 0.00
N MET A 123 -18.68 5.48 0.63
CA MET A 123 -19.04 5.99 1.98
C MET A 123 -20.47 6.50 2.03
N GLY A 124 -20.93 7.16 0.96
CA GLY A 124 -22.32 7.63 0.81
C GLY A 124 -23.35 6.53 0.57
N GLY A 125 -22.93 5.28 0.40
CA GLY A 125 -23.78 4.11 0.12
C GLY A 125 -24.03 3.87 -1.37
N GLY A 126 -23.29 4.55 -2.26
CA GLY A 126 -23.28 4.26 -3.69
C GLY A 126 -22.55 2.96 -4.00
N ALA A 127 -22.90 2.33 -5.11
CA ALA A 127 -22.20 1.13 -5.59
C ALA A 127 -20.85 1.50 -6.23
N TYR A 128 -19.88 0.59 -6.12
CA TYR A 128 -18.64 0.65 -6.89
C TYR A 128 -18.81 -0.17 -8.16
N TYR A 129 -18.57 0.45 -9.30
CA TYR A 129 -18.76 -0.18 -10.61
C TYR A 129 -17.41 -0.63 -11.18
N ILE A 130 -17.34 -1.89 -11.59
CA ILE A 130 -16.20 -2.45 -12.30
C ILE A 130 -16.66 -3.19 -13.56
N THR A 131 -15.81 -3.24 -14.57
CA THR A 131 -15.98 -4.20 -15.67
C THR A 131 -15.66 -5.60 -15.14
N MET A 132 -16.53 -6.59 -15.39
CA MET A 132 -16.31 -7.98 -14.94
C MET A 132 -14.92 -8.45 -15.31
N PRO A 133 -14.03 -8.69 -14.32
CA PRO A 133 -12.65 -9.05 -14.56
C PRO A 133 -12.53 -10.50 -15.01
N LYS A 134 -11.40 -10.84 -15.61
CA LYS A 134 -10.99 -12.23 -15.81
C LYS A 134 -10.59 -12.84 -14.47
N MET A 135 -10.73 -14.16 -14.35
CA MET A 135 -10.32 -14.89 -13.16
C MET A 135 -9.04 -15.69 -13.45
N TYR A 136 -7.95 -15.33 -12.77
CA TYR A 136 -6.70 -16.07 -12.85
C TYR A 136 -6.49 -16.83 -11.54
N LYS A 137 -6.14 -18.12 -11.63
CA LYS A 137 -5.78 -18.92 -10.48
C LYS A 137 -4.28 -19.12 -10.42
N VAL A 138 -3.69 -18.89 -9.25
CA VAL A 138 -2.30 -19.28 -8.97
C VAL A 138 -2.32 -20.42 -7.97
N ASN A 139 -1.92 -21.61 -8.42
CA ASN A 139 -1.78 -22.80 -7.61
C ASN A 139 -0.40 -22.84 -6.98
N LEU A 140 -0.35 -22.83 -5.65
CA LEU A 140 0.87 -23.03 -4.88
C LEU A 140 0.97 -24.47 -4.42
N THR A 141 2.09 -25.13 -4.71
CA THR A 141 2.39 -26.49 -4.24
C THR A 141 3.63 -26.49 -3.35
N GLY A 142 3.76 -27.50 -2.52
CA GLY A 142 4.91 -27.66 -1.64
C GLY A 142 4.99 -26.61 -0.53
N ARG A 143 6.21 -26.26 -0.15
CA ARG A 143 6.54 -25.36 0.97
C ARG A 143 7.77 -24.53 0.66
N LEU A 144 7.79 -23.26 1.09
CA LEU A 144 8.97 -22.41 1.01
C LEU A 144 10.16 -23.03 1.77
N ARG A 145 11.33 -22.99 1.14
CA ARG A 145 12.58 -23.39 1.78
C ARG A 145 13.07 -22.31 2.73
N PRO A 146 13.94 -22.61 3.69
CA PRO A 146 14.57 -21.59 4.53
C PRO A 146 15.14 -20.45 3.70
N TYR A 147 14.92 -19.20 4.16
CA TYR A 147 15.34 -17.96 3.50
C TYR A 147 14.68 -17.63 2.15
N VAL A 148 13.73 -18.45 1.68
CA VAL A 148 12.83 -18.11 0.56
C VAL A 148 11.48 -17.68 1.17
N THR A 149 10.87 -16.64 0.62
CA THR A 149 9.77 -15.94 1.28
C THR A 149 8.58 -15.68 0.37
N ALA A 150 7.47 -15.22 0.95
CA ALA A 150 6.31 -14.75 0.20
C ALA A 150 6.63 -13.61 -0.79
N LYS A 151 7.67 -12.80 -0.49
CA LYS A 151 8.17 -11.79 -1.43
C LYS A 151 8.71 -12.43 -2.71
N ASP A 152 9.42 -13.55 -2.59
CA ASP A 152 9.97 -14.26 -3.74
C ASP A 152 8.85 -14.88 -4.59
N VAL A 153 7.75 -15.34 -3.98
CA VAL A 153 6.53 -15.77 -4.70
C VAL A 153 5.96 -14.62 -5.55
N SER A 154 5.87 -13.43 -4.97
CA SER A 154 5.36 -12.24 -5.67
C SER A 154 6.27 -11.83 -6.82
N LEU A 155 7.59 -11.85 -6.60
CA LEU A 155 8.58 -11.52 -7.62
C LEU A 155 8.57 -12.55 -8.75
N GLU A 156 8.43 -13.84 -8.43
CA GLU A 156 8.30 -14.89 -9.46
C GLU A 156 7.05 -14.69 -10.32
N LEU A 157 5.90 -14.35 -9.69
CA LEU A 157 4.69 -14.06 -10.46
C LEU A 157 4.85 -12.81 -11.34
N LEU A 158 5.54 -11.78 -10.86
CA LEU A 158 5.90 -10.59 -11.68
C LEU A 158 6.82 -10.98 -12.85
N ARG A 159 7.76 -11.87 -12.64
CA ARG A 159 8.62 -12.40 -13.71
C ARG A 159 7.83 -13.15 -14.79
N ILE A 160 6.78 -13.89 -14.38
CA ILE A 160 5.92 -14.68 -15.29
C ILE A 160 4.94 -13.78 -16.07
N LEU A 161 4.29 -12.83 -15.39
CA LEU A 161 3.17 -12.06 -15.93
C LEU A 161 3.55 -10.65 -16.38
N SER A 162 4.65 -10.07 -15.89
CA SER A 162 5.02 -8.67 -15.99
C SER A 162 4.05 -7.71 -15.26
N VAL A 163 4.38 -6.42 -15.25
CA VAL A 163 3.56 -5.34 -14.63
C VAL A 163 2.22 -5.08 -15.34
N LYS A 164 1.97 -5.70 -16.47
CA LYS A 164 0.70 -5.57 -17.24
C LYS A 164 -0.10 -6.87 -17.32
N GLY A 165 0.46 -7.98 -16.87
CA GLY A 165 -0.14 -9.30 -17.06
C GLY A 165 -1.41 -9.56 -16.24
N GLY A 166 -1.64 -8.78 -15.19
CA GLY A 166 -2.84 -8.84 -14.36
C GLY A 166 -3.93 -7.83 -14.70
N VAL A 167 -3.70 -6.95 -15.69
CA VAL A 167 -4.66 -5.89 -16.03
C VAL A 167 -6.01 -6.49 -16.43
N GLY A 168 -7.08 -6.02 -15.76
CA GLY A 168 -8.43 -6.52 -15.96
C GLY A 168 -8.67 -7.93 -15.43
N ALA A 169 -7.83 -8.42 -14.51
CA ALA A 169 -7.98 -9.73 -13.88
C ALA A 169 -8.03 -9.62 -12.35
N ILE A 170 -8.70 -10.57 -11.71
CA ILE A 170 -8.59 -10.89 -10.30
C ILE A 170 -7.68 -12.11 -10.17
N ILE A 171 -6.74 -12.09 -9.24
CA ILE A 171 -5.86 -13.21 -8.96
C ILE A 171 -6.37 -13.95 -7.72
N GLU A 172 -6.80 -15.19 -7.89
CA GLU A 172 -7.18 -16.07 -6.81
C GLU A 172 -6.05 -17.06 -6.50
N TRP A 173 -5.67 -17.13 -5.24
CA TRP A 173 -4.63 -18.01 -4.76
C TRP A 173 -5.22 -19.31 -4.23
N GLY A 174 -4.60 -20.43 -4.59
CA GLY A 174 -5.05 -21.76 -4.21
C GLY A 174 -3.93 -22.78 -4.17
N GLY A 175 -4.30 -24.06 -4.15
CA GLY A 175 -3.36 -25.17 -4.03
C GLY A 175 -3.01 -25.50 -2.57
N GLU A 176 -2.36 -26.64 -2.35
CA GLU A 176 -2.03 -27.12 -0.99
C GLU A 176 -0.99 -26.25 -0.27
N GLY A 177 -0.13 -25.58 -1.02
CA GLY A 177 0.94 -24.72 -0.49
C GLY A 177 0.43 -23.51 0.29
N ILE A 178 -0.80 -23.04 0.01
CA ILE A 178 -1.36 -21.88 0.74
C ILE A 178 -1.49 -22.12 2.25
N ALA A 179 -1.71 -23.36 2.67
CA ALA A 179 -1.82 -23.71 4.09
C ALA A 179 -0.49 -23.53 4.85
N THR A 180 0.62 -23.39 4.13
CA THR A 180 1.95 -23.18 4.71
C THR A 180 2.31 -21.70 4.87
N LEU A 181 1.49 -20.79 4.32
CA LEU A 181 1.70 -19.34 4.35
C LEU A 181 0.82 -18.70 5.42
N SER A 182 1.44 -17.94 6.31
CA SER A 182 0.74 -17.14 7.32
C SER A 182 -0.05 -15.98 6.68
N VAL A 183 -1.03 -15.40 7.40
CA VAL A 183 -1.79 -14.24 6.91
C VAL A 183 -0.90 -13.06 6.53
N PRO A 184 0.14 -12.67 7.29
CA PRO A 184 1.07 -11.64 6.85
C PRO A 184 1.76 -11.96 5.52
N GLU A 185 2.18 -13.21 5.29
CA GLU A 185 2.78 -13.64 4.03
C GLU A 185 1.78 -13.58 2.87
N ARG A 186 0.52 -13.98 3.10
CA ARG A 186 -0.57 -13.80 2.13
C ARG A 186 -0.83 -12.32 1.85
N GLY A 187 -0.77 -11.47 2.87
CA GLY A 187 -0.86 -10.01 2.75
C GLY A 187 0.26 -9.42 1.88
N THR A 188 1.50 -9.89 2.03
CA THR A 188 2.63 -9.51 1.15
C THR A 188 2.33 -9.85 -0.31
N ILE A 189 1.81 -11.05 -0.56
CA ILE A 189 1.50 -11.53 -1.92
C ILE A 189 0.36 -10.71 -2.54
N THR A 190 -0.74 -10.48 -1.83
CA THR A 190 -1.87 -9.70 -2.36
C THR A 190 -1.53 -8.22 -2.50
N ASN A 191 -0.69 -7.66 -1.64
CA ASN A 191 -0.12 -6.32 -1.78
C ASN A 191 0.63 -6.18 -3.10
N MET A 192 1.54 -7.11 -3.41
CA MET A 192 2.32 -7.11 -4.64
C MET A 192 1.49 -7.43 -5.89
N GLY A 193 0.29 -7.97 -5.74
CA GLY A 193 -0.67 -8.15 -6.84
C GLY A 193 -1.03 -6.85 -7.55
N THR A 194 -0.98 -5.73 -6.83
CA THR A 194 -1.15 -4.38 -7.40
C THR A 194 -0.11 -4.08 -8.47
N GLU A 195 1.12 -4.54 -8.30
CA GLU A 195 2.22 -4.27 -9.24
C GLU A 195 2.11 -5.09 -10.54
N LEU A 196 1.24 -6.11 -10.58
CA LEU A 196 0.86 -6.81 -11.81
C LEU A 196 -0.20 -6.07 -12.62
N GLY A 197 -0.73 -4.95 -12.11
CA GLY A 197 -1.89 -4.26 -12.67
C GLY A 197 -3.21 -5.00 -12.41
N ALA A 198 -3.23 -5.97 -11.50
CA ALA A 198 -4.44 -6.73 -11.19
C ALA A 198 -5.52 -5.85 -10.54
N THR A 199 -6.78 -6.12 -10.87
CA THR A 199 -7.95 -5.47 -10.27
C THR A 199 -7.97 -5.70 -8.76
N THR A 200 -7.70 -6.93 -8.33
CA THR A 200 -7.44 -7.33 -6.95
C THR A 200 -6.78 -8.71 -6.89
N SER A 201 -6.46 -9.14 -5.67
CA SER A 201 -5.81 -10.41 -5.39
C SER A 201 -6.35 -10.97 -4.09
N ILE A 202 -6.72 -12.26 -4.02
CA ILE A 202 -7.47 -12.82 -2.89
C ILE A 202 -7.00 -14.24 -2.55
N PHE A 203 -6.84 -14.51 -1.25
CA PHE A 203 -6.69 -15.84 -0.68
C PHE A 203 -8.02 -16.35 -0.10
N PRO A 204 -8.23 -17.66 0.00
CA PRO A 204 -9.33 -18.22 0.77
C PRO A 204 -9.15 -17.89 2.26
N SER A 205 -10.28 -17.92 2.98
CA SER A 205 -10.29 -17.85 4.45
C SER A 205 -10.36 -19.27 5.01
N ASP A 206 -9.27 -19.74 5.58
CA ASP A 206 -9.07 -21.09 6.08
C ASP A 206 -8.64 -21.11 7.56
N GLU A 207 -8.17 -22.23 8.05
CA GLU A 207 -7.69 -22.40 9.42
C GLU A 207 -6.51 -21.46 9.76
N VAL A 208 -5.67 -21.08 8.78
CA VAL A 208 -4.61 -20.10 8.97
C VAL A 208 -5.19 -18.72 9.28
N THR A 209 -6.24 -18.34 8.55
CA THR A 209 -6.98 -17.09 8.79
C THR A 209 -7.65 -17.10 10.16
N ARG A 210 -8.29 -18.23 10.55
CA ARG A 210 -8.92 -18.37 11.88
C ARG A 210 -7.90 -18.16 13.01
N LYS A 211 -6.73 -18.82 12.91
CA LYS A 211 -5.67 -18.69 13.92
C LYS A 211 -5.12 -17.27 14.02
N PHE A 212 -4.96 -16.58 12.90
CA PHE A 212 -4.53 -15.17 12.89
C PHE A 212 -5.56 -14.28 13.58
N LEU A 213 -6.84 -14.43 13.26
CA LEU A 213 -7.92 -13.65 13.90
C LEU A 213 -8.01 -13.96 15.39
N ALA A 214 -7.88 -15.22 15.80
CA ALA A 214 -7.87 -15.61 17.22
C ALA A 214 -6.70 -14.98 17.97
N ALA A 215 -5.49 -14.97 17.38
CA ALA A 215 -4.31 -14.32 17.97
C ALA A 215 -4.51 -12.80 18.14
N GLN A 216 -5.28 -12.16 17.24
CA GLN A 216 -5.66 -10.75 17.31
C GLN A 216 -6.87 -10.47 18.22
N GLY A 217 -7.42 -11.50 18.89
CA GLY A 217 -8.61 -11.39 19.73
C GLY A 217 -9.89 -11.13 18.93
N ARG A 218 -9.98 -11.66 17.70
CA ARG A 218 -11.06 -11.43 16.72
C ARG A 218 -11.54 -12.73 16.05
N GLU A 219 -11.50 -13.84 16.76
CA GLU A 219 -11.92 -15.14 16.21
C GLU A 219 -13.38 -15.15 15.74
N GLU A 220 -14.23 -14.32 16.35
CA GLU A 220 -15.62 -14.13 15.99
C GLU A 220 -15.82 -13.53 14.57
N ASP A 221 -14.82 -12.88 14.03
CA ASP A 221 -14.86 -12.34 12.66
C ASP A 221 -14.53 -13.40 11.60
N TYR A 222 -14.14 -14.60 12.00
CA TYR A 222 -13.79 -15.67 11.08
C TYR A 222 -15.02 -16.22 10.33
N VAL A 223 -14.89 -16.27 9.01
CA VAL A 223 -15.83 -16.94 8.10
C VAL A 223 -15.02 -17.80 7.14
N PRO A 224 -15.26 -19.11 7.03
CA PRO A 224 -14.57 -19.93 6.05
C PRO A 224 -15.03 -19.58 4.64
N LEU A 225 -14.07 -19.41 3.73
CA LEU A 225 -14.31 -19.07 2.33
C LEU A 225 -13.33 -19.85 1.45
N SER A 226 -13.85 -20.43 0.39
CA SER A 226 -13.07 -21.10 -0.66
C SER A 226 -13.77 -20.92 -1.99
N SER A 227 -13.05 -21.12 -3.09
CA SER A 227 -13.66 -21.25 -4.41
C SER A 227 -14.57 -22.48 -4.47
N ASP A 228 -15.58 -22.41 -5.34
CA ASP A 228 -16.43 -23.56 -5.63
C ASP A 228 -15.62 -24.67 -6.31
N PRO A 229 -15.96 -25.96 -6.09
CA PRO A 229 -15.19 -27.08 -6.66
C PRO A 229 -15.16 -27.08 -8.20
N ASP A 230 -16.16 -26.51 -8.83
CA ASP A 230 -16.36 -26.40 -10.28
C ASP A 230 -16.05 -25.00 -10.84
N ALA A 231 -15.34 -24.17 -10.06
CA ALA A 231 -14.95 -22.83 -10.51
C ALA A 231 -14.06 -22.88 -11.76
N GLU A 232 -14.42 -22.09 -12.77
CA GLU A 232 -13.67 -21.97 -14.02
C GLU A 232 -12.76 -20.73 -13.99
N TYR A 233 -11.58 -20.84 -14.60
CA TYR A 233 -10.58 -19.78 -14.64
C TYR A 233 -10.11 -19.51 -16.06
N ASP A 234 -9.94 -18.24 -16.39
CA ASP A 234 -9.38 -17.81 -17.69
C ASP A 234 -7.90 -18.20 -17.84
N LYS A 235 -7.19 -18.31 -16.71
CA LYS A 235 -5.78 -18.71 -16.66
C LYS A 235 -5.44 -19.40 -15.35
N ILE A 236 -4.63 -20.47 -15.45
CA ILE A 236 -4.06 -21.17 -14.29
C ILE A 236 -2.55 -21.06 -14.36
N ILE A 237 -1.91 -20.76 -13.25
CA ILE A 237 -0.45 -20.64 -13.11
C ILE A 237 -0.04 -21.50 -11.92
N ASP A 238 0.88 -22.43 -12.15
CA ASP A 238 1.40 -23.30 -11.10
C ASP A 238 2.76 -22.80 -10.63
N ILE A 239 2.95 -22.70 -9.31
CA ILE A 239 4.21 -22.32 -8.67
C ILE A 239 4.54 -23.36 -7.59
N ASP A 240 5.66 -24.03 -7.75
CA ASP A 240 6.23 -24.90 -6.74
C ASP A 240 7.07 -24.07 -5.76
N LEU A 241 6.57 -23.90 -4.54
CA LEU A 241 7.24 -23.16 -3.48
C LEU A 241 8.62 -23.77 -3.12
N GLY A 242 8.76 -25.08 -3.25
CA GLY A 242 10.02 -25.77 -2.98
C GLY A 242 11.11 -25.54 -4.03
N ALA A 243 10.73 -25.18 -5.25
CA ALA A 243 11.65 -24.88 -6.35
C ALA A 243 12.10 -23.42 -6.39
N LEU A 244 11.40 -22.49 -5.70
CA LEU A 244 11.73 -21.08 -5.71
C LEU A 244 13.12 -20.80 -5.12
N LYS A 245 13.76 -19.78 -5.65
CA LYS A 245 15.01 -19.19 -5.14
C LYS A 245 14.77 -17.78 -4.62
N PRO A 246 15.67 -17.21 -3.80
CA PRO A 246 15.63 -15.79 -3.51
C PRO A 246 15.69 -14.96 -4.79
N MET A 247 14.74 -14.04 -4.95
CA MET A 247 14.58 -13.22 -6.16
C MET A 247 14.79 -11.74 -5.84
N ILE A 248 15.13 -10.98 -6.85
CA ILE A 248 15.37 -9.54 -6.76
C ILE A 248 14.82 -8.85 -8.01
N ALA A 249 14.02 -7.78 -7.81
CA ALA A 249 13.64 -6.91 -8.91
C ALA A 249 14.68 -5.80 -9.09
N CYS A 250 15.30 -5.77 -10.26
CA CYS A 250 16.28 -4.75 -10.63
C CYS A 250 15.61 -3.40 -10.96
N PRO A 251 16.34 -2.26 -10.86
CA PRO A 251 15.85 -0.98 -11.36
C PRO A 251 15.48 -1.06 -12.86
N HIS A 252 14.44 -0.41 -13.32
CA HIS A 252 13.49 0.49 -12.66
C HIS A 252 12.06 -0.04 -12.88
N SER A 253 11.86 -1.33 -12.69
CA SER A 253 10.54 -1.97 -12.81
C SER A 253 10.42 -3.17 -11.87
N PRO A 254 9.25 -3.38 -11.21
CA PRO A 254 9.06 -4.52 -10.32
C PRO A 254 9.12 -5.88 -11.01
N ASP A 255 8.94 -5.95 -12.33
CA ASP A 255 9.00 -7.18 -13.14
C ASP A 255 10.39 -7.46 -13.74
N ASN A 256 11.36 -6.57 -13.54
CA ASN A 256 12.74 -6.81 -13.94
C ASN A 256 13.45 -7.76 -12.96
N VAL A 257 12.94 -8.98 -12.86
CA VAL A 257 13.26 -9.94 -11.81
C VAL A 257 14.32 -10.94 -12.25
N VAL A 258 15.34 -11.12 -11.41
CA VAL A 258 16.40 -12.14 -11.56
C VAL A 258 16.63 -12.87 -10.23
N ALA A 259 17.38 -13.97 -10.25
CA ALA A 259 17.82 -14.62 -9.02
C ALA A 259 18.91 -13.78 -8.32
N VAL A 260 18.85 -13.67 -6.99
CA VAL A 260 19.78 -12.86 -6.18
C VAL A 260 21.24 -13.25 -6.43
N GLU A 261 21.53 -14.54 -6.58
CA GLU A 261 22.87 -15.08 -6.82
C GLU A 261 23.58 -14.50 -8.07
N THR A 262 22.81 -13.94 -9.02
CA THR A 262 23.36 -13.34 -10.25
C THR A 262 23.97 -11.95 -10.05
N LEU A 263 23.72 -11.30 -8.91
CA LEU A 263 24.11 -9.91 -8.61
C LEU A 263 25.10 -9.78 -7.44
N LYS A 264 25.78 -10.86 -7.08
CA LYS A 264 26.68 -10.94 -5.90
C LYS A 264 27.80 -9.89 -5.86
N ASP A 265 28.18 -9.29 -6.99
CA ASP A 265 29.25 -8.31 -7.09
C ASP A 265 28.75 -6.85 -6.97
N VAL A 266 27.44 -6.65 -6.82
CA VAL A 266 26.84 -5.31 -6.69
C VAL A 266 26.97 -4.83 -5.25
N LYS A 267 27.67 -3.71 -5.06
CA LYS A 267 27.79 -3.03 -3.75
C LYS A 267 26.47 -2.39 -3.35
N VAL A 268 26.18 -2.39 -2.06
CA VAL A 268 24.97 -1.83 -1.46
C VAL A 268 25.32 -0.62 -0.61
N ASP A 269 24.63 0.50 -0.85
CA ASP A 269 24.78 1.74 -0.07
C ASP A 269 23.70 1.86 1.01
N GLN A 270 22.50 1.37 0.71
CA GLN A 270 21.33 1.55 1.58
C GLN A 270 20.43 0.31 1.61
N VAL A 271 19.88 0.02 2.79
CA VAL A 271 18.87 -1.03 2.99
C VAL A 271 17.68 -0.45 3.74
N CYS A 272 16.47 -0.65 3.21
CA CYS A 272 15.22 -0.23 3.84
C CYS A 272 14.27 -1.41 4.01
N ILE A 273 13.95 -1.76 5.25
CA ILE A 273 13.01 -2.84 5.58
C ILE A 273 11.73 -2.26 6.17
N GLY A 274 10.58 -2.71 5.70
CA GLY A 274 9.28 -2.24 6.17
C GLY A 274 8.27 -2.05 5.05
N SER A 275 7.53 -0.93 5.12
CA SER A 275 6.42 -0.60 4.23
C SER A 275 5.20 -1.52 4.43
N CYS A 276 4.11 -1.27 3.73
CA CYS A 276 2.93 -2.14 3.78
C CYS A 276 3.20 -3.58 3.28
N THR A 277 4.33 -3.81 2.63
CA THR A 277 4.67 -5.11 2.03
C THR A 277 5.30 -6.07 3.04
N ASN A 278 6.33 -5.63 3.78
CA ASN A 278 7.10 -6.48 4.69
C ASN A 278 7.41 -5.76 6.01
N SER A 279 6.38 -5.56 6.82
CA SER A 279 6.51 -4.88 8.12
C SER A 279 5.73 -5.56 9.25
N SER A 280 5.24 -6.77 9.00
CA SER A 280 4.52 -7.56 9.99
C SER A 280 5.43 -7.97 11.16
N LEU A 281 4.83 -8.41 12.26
CA LEU A 281 5.59 -8.98 13.38
C LEU A 281 6.48 -10.14 12.93
N TYR A 282 5.96 -10.99 12.03
CA TYR A 282 6.71 -12.12 11.50
C TYR A 282 7.96 -11.69 10.73
N ASP A 283 7.83 -10.70 9.84
CA ASP A 283 8.97 -10.13 9.11
C ASP A 283 10.01 -9.53 10.06
N MET A 284 9.54 -8.72 11.02
CA MET A 284 10.43 -8.00 11.95
C MET A 284 11.16 -8.94 12.91
N LEU A 285 10.53 -10.01 13.37
CA LEU A 285 11.19 -11.02 14.20
C LEU A 285 12.27 -11.77 13.42
N LYS A 286 12.06 -12.07 12.14
CA LYS A 286 13.10 -12.66 11.28
C LYS A 286 14.27 -11.71 11.08
N VAL A 287 13.99 -10.44 10.82
CA VAL A 287 15.01 -9.39 10.71
C VAL A 287 15.84 -9.31 11.99
N ALA A 288 15.19 -9.24 13.15
CA ALA A 288 15.89 -9.21 14.45
C ALA A 288 16.75 -10.45 14.68
N ALA A 289 16.22 -11.64 14.41
CA ALA A 289 16.94 -12.90 14.58
C ALA A 289 18.19 -12.98 13.70
N MET A 290 18.10 -12.49 12.45
CA MET A 290 19.26 -12.45 11.54
C MET A 290 20.31 -11.40 11.95
N LEU A 291 19.90 -10.28 12.56
CA LEU A 291 20.78 -9.19 13.02
C LEU A 291 21.41 -9.47 14.38
N LYS A 292 20.82 -10.37 15.17
CA LYS A 292 21.24 -10.63 16.56
C LYS A 292 22.74 -10.94 16.67
N GLY A 293 23.45 -10.15 17.47
CA GLY A 293 24.88 -10.28 17.70
C GLY A 293 25.76 -9.93 16.50
N LYS A 294 25.21 -9.30 15.47
CA LYS A 294 25.93 -8.88 14.27
C LYS A 294 25.90 -7.38 14.12
N THR A 295 26.82 -6.85 13.32
CA THR A 295 26.87 -5.41 12.98
C THR A 295 26.74 -5.24 11.48
N ILE A 296 25.94 -4.27 11.07
CA ILE A 296 25.77 -3.86 9.67
C ILE A 296 27.11 -3.42 9.09
N HIS A 297 27.38 -3.77 7.85
CA HIS A 297 28.59 -3.39 7.14
C HIS A 297 28.77 -1.86 7.15
N PRO A 298 29.96 -1.31 7.44
CA PRO A 298 30.16 0.12 7.63
C PRO A 298 29.85 1.00 6.40
N SER A 299 29.82 0.41 5.20
CA SER A 299 29.39 1.15 3.99
C SER A 299 27.87 1.22 3.81
N VAL A 300 27.09 0.48 4.60
CA VAL A 300 25.65 0.37 4.42
C VAL A 300 24.91 1.20 5.45
N SER A 301 23.98 2.04 5.01
CA SER A 301 23.00 2.69 5.88
C SER A 301 21.69 1.88 5.86
N MET A 302 21.25 1.42 7.03
CA MET A 302 20.05 0.57 7.13
C MET A 302 18.96 1.22 7.97
N SER A 303 17.70 1.07 7.54
CA SER A 303 16.51 1.40 8.33
C SER A 303 15.52 0.25 8.40
N VAL A 304 14.80 0.21 9.52
CA VAL A 304 13.70 -0.72 9.78
C VAL A 304 12.48 0.10 10.21
N SER A 305 11.34 -0.11 9.55
CA SER A 305 10.05 0.52 9.87
C SER A 305 9.03 -0.57 10.21
N PRO A 306 8.72 -0.82 11.49
CA PRO A 306 7.66 -1.75 11.88
C PRO A 306 6.30 -1.30 11.35
N GLY A 307 5.41 -2.25 11.03
CA GLY A 307 4.14 -1.96 10.35
C GLY A 307 3.10 -1.27 11.22
N SER A 308 3.14 -1.51 12.52
CA SER A 308 2.19 -0.92 13.46
C SER A 308 2.81 -0.72 14.84
N ARG A 309 2.13 0.09 15.65
CA ARG A 309 2.45 0.27 17.06
C ARG A 309 2.37 -1.07 17.80
N GLN A 310 1.45 -1.95 17.45
CA GLN A 310 1.35 -3.30 18.01
C GLN A 310 2.65 -4.05 17.74
N VAL A 311 3.11 -4.10 16.48
CA VAL A 311 4.37 -4.74 16.09
C VAL A 311 5.55 -4.16 16.87
N LEU A 312 5.68 -2.82 16.88
CA LEU A 312 6.79 -2.15 17.57
C LEU A 312 6.79 -2.44 19.07
N THR A 313 5.61 -2.44 19.72
CA THR A 313 5.49 -2.77 21.14
C THR A 313 5.91 -4.21 21.41
N MET A 314 5.46 -5.16 20.59
CA MET A 314 5.82 -6.58 20.73
C MET A 314 7.30 -6.85 20.50
N LEU A 315 7.93 -6.14 19.54
CA LEU A 315 9.39 -6.19 19.35
C LEU A 315 10.15 -5.66 20.57
N SER A 316 9.64 -4.59 21.18
CA SER A 316 10.22 -4.04 22.42
C SER A 316 10.10 -5.02 23.58
N ASP A 317 8.93 -5.64 23.74
CA ASP A 317 8.60 -6.54 24.83
C ASP A 317 9.44 -7.84 24.81
N CYS A 318 9.68 -8.41 23.63
CA CYS A 318 10.49 -9.62 23.48
C CYS A 318 12.00 -9.36 23.29
N GLY A 319 12.45 -8.10 23.32
CA GLY A 319 13.86 -7.72 23.16
C GLY A 319 14.37 -7.68 21.72
N ALA A 320 13.55 -8.04 20.72
CA ALA A 320 13.95 -8.03 19.32
C ALA A 320 14.30 -6.62 18.81
N LEU A 321 13.64 -5.58 19.33
CA LEU A 321 13.98 -4.18 19.04
C LEU A 321 15.42 -3.84 19.45
N SER A 322 15.87 -4.36 20.60
CA SER A 322 17.24 -4.16 21.09
C SER A 322 18.26 -4.83 20.14
N ASP A 323 17.96 -6.02 19.62
CA ASP A 323 18.83 -6.70 18.66
C ASP A 323 18.97 -5.91 17.34
N ILE A 324 17.85 -5.33 16.85
CA ILE A 324 17.83 -4.45 15.67
C ILE A 324 18.71 -3.20 15.91
N LEU A 325 18.51 -2.51 17.02
CA LEU A 325 19.26 -1.29 17.36
C LEU A 325 20.76 -1.57 17.58
N ALA A 326 21.10 -2.66 18.25
CA ALA A 326 22.48 -3.05 18.51
C ALA A 326 23.26 -3.36 17.24
N SER A 327 22.59 -3.79 16.16
CA SER A 327 23.22 -4.01 14.85
C SER A 327 23.68 -2.73 14.14
N GLY A 328 23.21 -1.55 14.58
CA GLY A 328 23.44 -0.26 13.93
C GLY A 328 22.31 0.19 12.99
N ALA A 329 21.21 -0.56 12.91
CA ALA A 329 20.03 -0.15 12.12
C ALA A 329 19.31 1.02 12.78
N ARG A 330 18.80 1.94 11.95
CA ARG A 330 17.87 2.99 12.39
C ARG A 330 16.46 2.42 12.43
N VAL A 331 15.73 2.69 13.50
CA VAL A 331 14.30 2.40 13.56
C VAL A 331 13.54 3.68 13.23
N LEU A 332 12.70 3.60 12.20
CA LEU A 332 11.84 4.70 11.77
C LEU A 332 10.42 4.51 12.30
N GLU A 333 9.58 5.51 12.11
CA GLU A 333 8.18 5.45 12.47
C GLU A 333 7.41 4.32 11.76
N CYS A 334 6.31 3.89 12.37
CA CYS A 334 5.36 2.96 11.77
C CYS A 334 4.56 3.67 10.68
N ALA A 335 5.18 3.95 9.53
CA ALA A 335 4.66 4.81 8.49
C ALA A 335 5.09 4.38 7.09
N CYS A 336 4.38 4.85 6.07
CA CYS A 336 4.62 4.55 4.66
C CYS A 336 5.60 5.53 3.98
N GLY A 337 5.92 6.68 4.60
CA GLY A 337 6.76 7.74 4.04
C GLY A 337 8.10 7.29 3.42
N PRO A 338 8.87 6.39 4.03
CA PRO A 338 10.13 5.89 3.48
C PRO A 338 10.00 5.24 2.09
N CYS A 339 8.81 4.76 1.70
CA CYS A 339 8.55 4.17 0.38
C CYS A 339 8.80 5.16 -0.77
N ILE A 340 8.57 6.44 -0.54
CA ILE A 340 8.85 7.53 -1.48
C ILE A 340 10.11 8.33 -1.09
N GLY A 341 10.92 7.82 -0.18
CA GLY A 341 12.15 8.45 0.27
C GLY A 341 11.99 9.49 1.38
N MET A 342 10.81 9.68 1.95
CA MET A 342 10.63 10.58 3.09
C MET A 342 11.33 10.01 4.33
N GLY A 343 12.23 10.79 4.92
CA GLY A 343 13.01 10.42 6.10
C GLY A 343 14.20 9.49 5.83
N PHE A 344 14.25 8.80 4.70
CA PHE A 344 15.36 7.91 4.34
C PHE A 344 15.46 7.67 2.83
N SER A 345 16.12 8.58 2.13
CA SER A 345 16.40 8.48 0.70
C SER A 345 17.79 7.89 0.44
N PRO A 346 18.02 7.21 -0.69
CA PRO A 346 19.36 6.86 -1.13
C PRO A 346 20.16 8.12 -1.51
N ASN A 347 21.48 8.03 -1.44
CA ASN A 347 22.38 9.03 -2.00
C ASN A 347 22.26 9.08 -3.53
N SER A 348 22.84 10.12 -4.16
CA SER A 348 22.84 10.27 -5.63
C SER A 348 23.46 9.05 -6.29
N GLY A 349 22.75 8.43 -7.23
CA GLY A 349 23.16 7.21 -7.92
C GLY A 349 23.30 5.97 -7.04
N GLY A 350 22.97 6.05 -5.75
CA GLY A 350 23.19 4.99 -4.77
C GLY A 350 22.34 3.74 -4.99
N VAL A 351 22.87 2.59 -4.62
CA VAL A 351 22.23 1.28 -4.66
C VAL A 351 21.43 1.08 -3.36
N SER A 352 20.10 1.04 -3.47
CA SER A 352 19.19 0.86 -2.34
C SER A 352 18.39 -0.43 -2.47
N LEU A 353 18.55 -1.35 -1.50
CA LEU A 353 17.71 -2.56 -1.41
C LEU A 353 16.51 -2.28 -0.53
N ARG A 354 15.32 -2.59 -1.02
CA ARG A 354 14.06 -2.29 -0.32
C ARG A 354 13.13 -3.48 -0.30
N THR A 355 12.50 -3.72 0.82
CA THR A 355 11.43 -4.72 0.93
C THR A 355 10.08 -4.17 0.48
N PHE A 356 10.07 -2.98 -0.08
CA PHE A 356 8.90 -2.25 -0.56
C PHE A 356 8.35 -2.84 -1.86
N ASN A 357 7.37 -2.20 -2.45
CA ASN A 357 6.65 -2.73 -3.60
C ASN A 357 6.99 -2.06 -4.94
N ARG A 358 7.58 -0.85 -4.94
CA ARG A 358 7.84 -0.06 -6.15
C ARG A 358 9.28 0.42 -6.23
N ASN A 359 9.85 0.32 -7.43
CA ASN A 359 11.22 0.76 -7.75
C ASN A 359 11.30 1.54 -9.07
N PHE A 360 10.22 2.22 -9.46
CA PHE A 360 10.20 3.04 -10.67
C PHE A 360 11.27 4.10 -10.67
N LEU A 361 11.69 4.54 -11.85
CA LEU A 361 12.69 5.58 -12.05
C LEU A 361 12.33 6.86 -11.28
N GLY A 362 13.23 7.30 -10.40
CA GLY A 362 13.00 8.49 -9.57
C GLY A 362 12.02 8.30 -8.41
N ARG A 363 11.63 7.06 -8.08
CA ARG A 363 10.72 6.77 -6.96
C ARG A 363 11.23 7.28 -5.62
N SER A 364 12.54 7.24 -5.41
CA SER A 364 13.18 7.68 -4.16
C SER A 364 14.60 8.15 -4.44
N GLY A 365 14.98 9.27 -3.85
CA GLY A 365 16.28 9.90 -4.07
C GLY A 365 16.37 10.61 -5.42
N THR A 366 17.55 10.57 -6.01
CA THR A 366 17.81 11.13 -7.35
C THR A 366 17.24 10.21 -8.45
N ARG A 367 17.05 10.77 -9.65
CA ARG A 367 16.53 10.01 -10.79
C ARG A 367 17.41 8.82 -11.20
N ASP A 368 18.72 8.91 -10.97
CA ASP A 368 19.71 7.88 -11.24
C ASP A 368 19.89 6.89 -10.08
N GLY A 369 19.16 7.03 -8.97
CA GLY A 369 19.17 6.11 -7.85
C GLY A 369 18.73 4.70 -8.26
N GLN A 370 19.52 3.70 -7.85
CA GLN A 370 19.34 2.29 -8.22
C GLN A 370 18.55 1.57 -7.12
N VAL A 371 17.22 1.57 -7.23
CA VAL A 371 16.32 0.93 -6.27
C VAL A 371 16.00 -0.50 -6.70
N TYR A 372 16.31 -1.46 -5.84
CA TYR A 372 16.00 -2.89 -5.99
C TYR A 372 14.91 -3.30 -5.02
N LEU A 373 14.08 -4.30 -5.39
CA LEU A 373 13.10 -4.90 -4.49
C LEU A 373 13.55 -6.31 -4.12
N VAL A 374 13.57 -6.57 -2.81
CA VAL A 374 14.05 -7.83 -2.24
C VAL A 374 13.20 -8.28 -1.05
N SER A 375 13.37 -9.53 -0.61
CA SER A 375 12.85 -10.01 0.67
C SER A 375 13.59 -9.40 1.87
N PRO A 376 12.99 -9.39 3.07
CA PRO A 376 13.67 -8.97 4.30
C PRO A 376 14.97 -9.75 4.55
N GLU A 377 14.97 -11.04 4.26
CA GLU A 377 16.12 -11.92 4.45
C GLU A 377 17.28 -11.54 3.51
N THR A 378 16.99 -11.32 2.24
CA THR A 378 18.00 -10.83 1.25
C THR A 378 18.51 -9.44 1.66
N ALA A 379 17.61 -8.57 2.14
CA ALA A 379 17.97 -7.23 2.59
C ALA A 379 18.96 -7.27 3.77
N VAL A 380 18.67 -8.08 4.81
CA VAL A 380 19.56 -8.23 5.96
C VAL A 380 20.89 -8.87 5.57
N ALA A 381 20.87 -9.97 4.79
CA ALA A 381 22.11 -10.62 4.32
C ALA A 381 23.02 -9.61 3.62
N SER A 382 22.45 -8.81 2.75
CA SER A 382 23.17 -7.78 2.00
C SER A 382 23.65 -6.63 2.88
N ALA A 383 22.87 -6.25 3.90
CA ALA A 383 23.30 -5.23 4.87
C ALA A 383 24.51 -5.66 5.69
N LEU A 384 24.64 -6.96 5.99
CA LEU A 384 25.74 -7.51 6.75
C LEU A 384 27.03 -7.62 5.93
N THR A 385 26.94 -7.89 4.64
CA THR A 385 28.12 -8.10 3.76
C THR A 385 28.56 -6.85 3.00
N GLY A 386 27.65 -5.88 2.79
CA GLY A 386 27.88 -4.71 1.94
C GLY A 386 27.69 -4.98 0.43
N TYR A 387 27.23 -6.17 0.07
CA TYR A 387 26.97 -6.60 -1.32
C TYR A 387 25.61 -7.29 -1.40
N ILE A 388 25.00 -7.32 -2.60
CA ILE A 388 23.81 -8.15 -2.81
C ILE A 388 24.18 -9.61 -2.51
N THR A 389 23.50 -10.19 -1.52
CA THR A 389 23.86 -11.50 -0.97
C THR A 389 22.67 -12.43 -0.93
N ASP A 390 22.85 -13.64 -1.46
CA ASP A 390 21.88 -14.72 -1.35
C ASP A 390 21.77 -15.15 0.13
N PRO A 391 20.61 -14.98 0.77
CA PRO A 391 20.44 -15.31 2.17
C PRO A 391 20.55 -16.82 2.45
N THR A 392 20.37 -17.68 1.46
CA THR A 392 20.52 -19.15 1.61
C THR A 392 21.96 -19.58 1.87
N THR A 393 22.92 -18.69 1.64
CA THR A 393 24.35 -18.92 1.97
C THR A 393 24.66 -18.71 3.46
N ILE A 394 23.70 -18.23 4.25
CA ILE A 394 23.86 -18.05 5.69
C ILE A 394 23.72 -19.42 6.37
N ASP A 395 24.77 -19.89 7.00
CA ASP A 395 24.81 -21.16 7.73
C ASP A 395 24.23 -20.99 9.15
N GLN A 396 22.95 -20.61 9.25
CA GLN A 396 22.20 -20.49 10.49
C GLN A 396 20.75 -20.86 10.29
N PRO A 397 20.14 -21.74 11.11
CA PRO A 397 18.71 -21.94 11.05
C PRO A 397 17.98 -20.69 11.52
N LEU A 398 17.05 -20.17 10.70
CA LEU A 398 16.19 -19.06 11.06
C LEU A 398 14.91 -19.59 11.69
N HIS A 399 14.83 -19.58 13.01
CA HIS A 399 13.64 -19.96 13.75
C HIS A 399 13.00 -18.72 14.39
N VAL A 400 11.75 -18.49 14.06
CA VAL A 400 10.92 -17.45 14.65
C VAL A 400 9.65 -18.09 15.18
N THR A 401 9.38 -17.87 16.45
CA THR A 401 8.15 -18.33 17.10
C THR A 401 7.18 -17.16 17.19
N MET A 402 6.02 -17.31 16.55
CA MET A 402 4.94 -16.34 16.69
C MET A 402 4.20 -16.54 18.00
N PRO A 403 3.83 -15.47 18.70
CA PRO A 403 3.05 -15.56 19.93
C PRO A 403 1.62 -16.03 19.61
N GLU A 404 1.05 -16.79 20.54
CA GLU A 404 -0.35 -17.25 20.44
C GLU A 404 -1.36 -16.09 20.58
N LYS A 405 -0.97 -15.00 21.22
CA LYS A 405 -1.78 -13.79 21.41
C LYS A 405 -0.96 -12.56 21.13
N PHE A 406 -1.55 -11.62 20.42
CA PHE A 406 -0.96 -10.32 20.17
C PHE A 406 -1.31 -9.32 21.28
N LEU A 407 -0.44 -8.33 21.51
CA LEU A 407 -0.69 -7.23 22.44
C LEU A 407 -1.63 -6.21 21.79
N VAL A 408 -2.92 -6.42 21.96
CA VAL A 408 -3.94 -5.54 21.39
C VAL A 408 -4.08 -4.26 22.23
N ASN A 409 -3.94 -3.10 21.56
CA ASN A 409 -4.15 -1.80 22.17
C ASN A 409 -4.75 -0.82 21.16
N ASP A 410 -6.07 -0.66 21.22
CA ASP A 410 -6.83 0.19 20.28
C ASP A 410 -6.90 1.66 20.70
N SER A 411 -6.14 2.11 21.72
CA SER A 411 -6.18 3.50 22.22
C SER A 411 -5.79 4.57 21.19
N ALA A 412 -5.13 4.19 20.09
CA ALA A 412 -4.82 5.08 18.98
C ALA A 412 -5.88 5.07 17.86
N VAL A 413 -6.92 4.27 18.00
CA VAL A 413 -8.09 4.27 17.10
C VAL A 413 -9.22 5.02 17.80
N LEU A 414 -9.55 6.20 17.31
CA LEU A 414 -10.61 7.03 17.87
C LEU A 414 -11.96 6.66 17.23
N PRO A 415 -12.98 6.30 18.01
CA PRO A 415 -14.31 6.06 17.47
C PRO A 415 -14.94 7.38 17.02
N PRO A 416 -15.90 7.34 16.08
CA PRO A 416 -16.66 8.51 15.69
C PRO A 416 -17.57 8.97 16.83
N LEU A 417 -17.98 10.23 16.76
CA LEU A 417 -18.96 10.77 17.69
C LEU A 417 -20.31 10.04 17.54
N PRO A 418 -21.07 9.86 18.64
CA PRO A 418 -22.47 9.45 18.59
C PRO A 418 -23.27 10.39 17.70
N ALA A 419 -24.32 9.87 17.05
CA ALA A 419 -25.07 10.62 16.04
C ALA A 419 -25.72 11.92 16.60
N ASP A 420 -26.14 11.90 17.83
CA ASP A 420 -26.72 13.05 18.56
C ASP A 420 -25.70 14.18 18.81
N LYS A 421 -24.42 13.87 18.93
CA LYS A 421 -23.33 14.83 19.13
C LYS A 421 -22.63 15.24 17.82
N ALA A 422 -22.80 14.45 16.79
CA ALA A 422 -22.11 14.65 15.51
C ALA A 422 -22.65 15.85 14.73
N ALA A 423 -23.95 16.16 14.85
CA ALA A 423 -24.58 17.25 14.09
C ALA A 423 -23.92 18.60 14.38
N ASP A 424 -23.62 18.89 15.64
CA ASP A 424 -23.04 20.16 16.09
C ASP A 424 -21.50 20.15 16.14
N ALA A 425 -20.88 19.03 15.73
CA ALA A 425 -19.43 18.92 15.76
C ALA A 425 -18.77 19.85 14.73
N GLU A 426 -17.80 20.64 15.21
CA GLU A 426 -17.01 21.52 14.37
C GLU A 426 -15.98 20.70 13.57
N VAL A 427 -15.83 20.99 12.27
CA VAL A 427 -14.77 20.45 11.42
C VAL A 427 -13.72 21.52 11.25
N LEU A 428 -12.53 21.25 11.78
CA LEU A 428 -11.41 22.20 11.77
C LEU A 428 -10.68 22.14 10.42
N ARG A 429 -10.51 23.30 9.79
CA ARG A 429 -9.77 23.45 8.53
C ARG A 429 -8.65 24.43 8.72
N GLY A 430 -7.44 23.99 8.36
CA GLY A 430 -6.29 24.88 8.24
C GLY A 430 -6.38 25.77 6.99
N PRO A 431 -5.53 26.79 6.89
CA PRO A 431 -5.58 27.77 5.79
C PRO A 431 -5.32 27.16 4.41
N ASN A 432 -4.66 25.99 4.35
CA ASN A 432 -4.37 25.28 3.12
C ASN A 432 -5.56 24.44 2.62
N ILE A 433 -6.48 24.04 3.50
CA ILE A 433 -7.64 23.21 3.15
C ILE A 433 -8.75 24.10 2.59
N LYS A 434 -9.02 23.98 1.29
CA LYS A 434 -10.03 24.78 0.59
C LYS A 434 -11.28 23.95 0.33
N GLU A 435 -12.42 24.63 0.23
CA GLU A 435 -13.66 23.99 -0.19
C GLU A 435 -13.49 23.31 -1.55
N PHE A 436 -14.13 22.15 -1.69
CA PHE A 436 -14.15 21.44 -2.96
C PHE A 436 -14.95 22.26 -3.99
N PRO A 437 -14.38 22.54 -5.18
CA PRO A 437 -15.07 23.30 -6.20
C PRO A 437 -16.25 22.51 -6.77
N LYS A 438 -17.43 23.14 -6.78
CA LYS A 438 -18.65 22.55 -7.36
C LYS A 438 -18.75 22.94 -8.83
N SER A 439 -18.74 21.91 -9.70
CA SER A 439 -19.00 22.08 -11.13
C SER A 439 -20.49 22.31 -11.40
N LYS A 440 -20.80 23.01 -12.49
CA LYS A 440 -22.16 23.04 -13.03
C LYS A 440 -22.50 21.68 -13.65
N PRO A 441 -23.79 21.29 -13.68
CA PRO A 441 -24.20 20.11 -14.45
C PRO A 441 -23.74 20.21 -15.90
N PHE A 442 -23.39 19.09 -16.51
CA PHE A 442 -23.04 19.05 -17.93
C PHE A 442 -24.25 19.47 -18.75
N ALA A 443 -24.01 20.31 -19.76
CA ALA A 443 -25.00 20.63 -20.77
C ALA A 443 -25.03 19.52 -21.83
N ASP A 444 -26.13 19.44 -22.60
CA ASP A 444 -26.26 18.45 -23.68
C ASP A 444 -25.21 18.63 -24.79
N SER A 445 -24.66 19.82 -24.91
CA SER A 445 -23.56 20.13 -25.83
C SER A 445 -22.56 21.09 -25.18
N LEU A 446 -21.28 20.90 -25.50
CA LEU A 446 -20.18 21.73 -25.02
C LEU A 446 -19.42 22.30 -26.21
N THR A 447 -19.22 23.62 -26.20
CA THR A 447 -18.35 24.31 -27.15
C THR A 447 -17.29 25.04 -26.35
N ALA A 448 -16.01 24.67 -26.51
CA ALA A 448 -14.91 25.32 -25.82
C ALA A 448 -13.64 25.28 -26.68
N LYS A 449 -12.64 26.07 -26.32
CA LYS A 449 -11.35 26.10 -27.01
C LYS A 449 -10.54 24.85 -26.70
N LEU A 450 -9.86 24.27 -27.70
CA LEU A 450 -8.82 23.30 -27.48
C LEU A 450 -7.61 23.98 -26.85
N VAL A 451 -7.37 23.72 -25.56
CA VAL A 451 -6.28 24.34 -24.79
C VAL A 451 -5.04 23.47 -24.71
N LEU A 452 -5.21 22.15 -24.87
CA LEU A 452 -4.09 21.21 -24.91
C LEU A 452 -4.46 19.96 -25.71
N LYS A 453 -3.52 19.51 -26.54
CA LYS A 453 -3.56 18.19 -27.18
C LYS A 453 -2.33 17.41 -26.75
N VAL A 454 -2.54 16.28 -26.09
CA VAL A 454 -1.48 15.34 -25.67
C VAL A 454 -1.56 14.05 -26.48
N GLY A 455 -0.51 13.26 -26.43
CA GLY A 455 -0.42 11.99 -27.14
C GLY A 455 -1.08 10.83 -26.40
N ASP A 456 -0.63 9.61 -26.73
CA ASP A 456 -1.01 8.37 -26.07
C ASP A 456 -0.25 8.20 -24.75
N ASN A 457 -0.76 7.28 -23.89
CA ASN A 457 -0.11 6.88 -22.64
C ASN A 457 0.12 8.06 -21.67
N ILE A 458 -0.87 8.90 -21.49
CA ILE A 458 -0.87 9.94 -20.46
C ILE A 458 -1.19 9.31 -19.12
N THR A 459 -0.27 9.42 -18.19
CA THR A 459 -0.42 8.91 -16.80
C THR A 459 -0.97 10.00 -15.88
N THR A 460 -1.41 9.59 -14.69
CA THR A 460 -1.82 10.54 -13.63
C THR A 460 -0.72 11.55 -13.29
N ASP A 461 0.56 11.16 -13.33
CA ASP A 461 1.69 12.07 -13.10
C ASP A 461 1.92 13.09 -14.21
N HIS A 462 1.51 12.79 -15.45
CA HIS A 462 1.47 13.76 -16.53
C HIS A 462 0.37 14.81 -16.31
N ILE A 463 -0.79 14.38 -15.76
CA ILE A 463 -1.94 15.26 -15.50
C ILE A 463 -1.67 16.12 -14.26
N MET A 464 -1.24 15.49 -13.17
CA MET A 464 -0.94 16.14 -11.89
C MET A 464 0.31 15.52 -11.26
N PRO A 465 1.45 16.21 -11.29
CA PRO A 465 2.69 15.69 -10.70
C PRO A 465 2.55 15.34 -9.21
N ALA A 466 3.11 14.20 -8.80
CA ALA A 466 3.03 13.68 -7.43
C ALA A 466 4.41 13.70 -6.73
N GLY A 467 5.06 14.85 -6.65
CA GLY A 467 6.32 15.01 -5.93
C GLY A 467 6.14 15.51 -4.49
N ALA A 468 7.16 15.34 -3.65
CA ALA A 468 7.16 15.81 -2.26
C ALA A 468 6.88 17.32 -2.13
N LYS A 469 7.21 18.11 -3.15
CA LYS A 469 6.93 19.55 -3.23
C LYS A 469 5.43 19.86 -3.35
N ILE A 470 4.64 18.98 -3.96
CA ILE A 470 3.24 19.21 -4.32
C ILE A 470 2.30 18.47 -3.37
N LEU A 471 2.72 17.31 -2.85
CA LEU A 471 1.93 16.48 -1.95
C LEU A 471 1.28 17.23 -0.77
N PRO A 472 1.95 18.17 -0.09
CA PRO A 472 1.35 18.91 1.03
C PRO A 472 0.15 19.78 0.65
N TYR A 473 -0.03 20.07 -0.64
CA TYR A 473 -1.09 20.96 -1.14
C TYR A 473 -2.25 20.22 -1.80
N ARG A 474 -2.35 18.90 -1.65
CA ARG A 474 -3.40 18.09 -2.31
C ARG A 474 -4.82 18.47 -1.91
N SER A 475 -5.01 19.06 -0.74
CA SER A 475 -6.29 19.61 -0.28
C SER A 475 -6.61 21.02 -0.79
N ASN A 476 -5.72 21.59 -1.60
CA ASN A 476 -5.86 22.93 -2.15
C ASN A 476 -5.93 22.92 -3.68
N ILE A 477 -7.09 22.53 -4.23
CA ILE A 477 -7.30 22.45 -5.69
C ILE A 477 -6.94 23.75 -6.42
N PRO A 478 -7.31 24.94 -5.94
CA PRO A 478 -6.91 26.19 -6.59
C PRO A 478 -5.39 26.37 -6.71
N TYR A 479 -4.64 25.86 -5.73
CA TYR A 479 -3.17 25.89 -5.79
C TYR A 479 -2.64 24.78 -6.70
N LEU A 480 -3.14 23.56 -6.58
CA LEU A 480 -2.76 22.41 -7.41
C LEU A 480 -2.97 22.66 -8.89
N SER A 481 -4.04 23.35 -9.26
CA SER A 481 -4.36 23.65 -10.67
C SER A 481 -3.24 24.38 -11.42
N LYS A 482 -2.30 25.01 -10.68
CA LYS A 482 -1.12 25.67 -11.26
C LYS A 482 -0.10 24.70 -11.85
N PHE A 483 -0.15 23.43 -11.44
CA PHE A 483 0.80 22.37 -11.84
C PHE A 483 0.19 21.38 -12.81
N CYS A 484 -1.09 21.57 -13.17
CA CYS A 484 -1.79 20.68 -14.07
C CYS A 484 -1.09 20.64 -15.43
N PHE A 485 -0.77 19.44 -15.93
CA PHE A 485 -0.02 19.16 -17.16
C PHE A 485 1.36 19.83 -17.28
N GLU A 486 1.94 20.31 -16.18
CA GLU A 486 3.27 20.97 -16.18
C GLU A 486 4.35 20.11 -16.86
N VAL A 487 4.26 18.79 -16.73
CA VAL A 487 5.20 17.84 -17.37
C VAL A 487 5.06 17.82 -18.89
N CYS A 488 3.83 18.00 -19.41
CA CYS A 488 3.54 18.00 -20.85
C CYS A 488 3.72 19.39 -21.49
N ASP A 489 3.28 20.42 -20.79
CA ASP A 489 3.34 21.81 -21.20
C ASP A 489 3.37 22.74 -20.00
N PRO A 490 4.55 23.29 -19.63
CA PRO A 490 4.69 24.17 -18.48
C PRO A 490 3.83 25.44 -18.51
N THR A 491 3.31 25.83 -19.69
CA THR A 491 2.46 27.02 -19.87
C THR A 491 0.97 26.71 -19.79
N PHE A 492 0.59 25.44 -19.71
CA PHE A 492 -0.80 25.01 -19.79
C PHE A 492 -1.70 25.68 -18.77
N ALA A 493 -1.30 25.67 -17.49
CA ALA A 493 -2.13 26.18 -16.40
C ALA A 493 -2.49 27.66 -16.57
N GLU A 494 -1.54 28.49 -17.04
CA GLU A 494 -1.79 29.90 -17.31
C GLU A 494 -2.70 30.10 -18.52
N ARG A 495 -2.46 29.36 -19.61
CA ARG A 495 -3.28 29.43 -20.84
C ARG A 495 -4.72 28.95 -20.60
N ALA A 496 -4.88 27.86 -19.85
CA ALA A 496 -6.19 27.33 -19.49
C ALA A 496 -6.98 28.32 -18.64
N ARG A 497 -6.32 28.95 -17.65
CA ARG A 497 -6.94 29.98 -16.80
C ARG A 497 -7.36 31.21 -17.61
N ALA A 498 -6.52 31.66 -18.54
CA ALA A 498 -6.82 32.80 -19.40
C ALA A 498 -7.95 32.48 -20.40
N ALA A 499 -8.09 31.23 -20.81
CA ALA A 499 -9.17 30.81 -21.72
C ALA A 499 -10.54 30.69 -21.00
N GLY A 500 -10.55 30.48 -19.68
CA GLY A 500 -11.76 30.23 -18.90
C GLY A 500 -12.22 28.77 -19.06
N ASP A 501 -12.98 28.51 -20.13
CA ASP A 501 -13.39 27.14 -20.50
C ASP A 501 -12.48 26.58 -21.59
N GLY A 502 -12.07 25.31 -21.46
CA GLY A 502 -11.17 24.65 -22.38
C GLY A 502 -11.35 23.16 -22.47
N ILE A 503 -10.94 22.59 -23.59
CA ILE A 503 -10.93 21.15 -23.83
C ILE A 503 -9.47 20.68 -23.89
N VAL A 504 -9.19 19.59 -23.20
CA VAL A 504 -7.95 18.81 -23.36
C VAL A 504 -8.30 17.55 -24.17
N VAL A 505 -7.49 17.25 -25.18
CA VAL A 505 -7.65 16.05 -26.02
C VAL A 505 -6.44 15.15 -25.80
N GLY A 506 -6.67 13.93 -25.35
CA GLY A 506 -5.69 12.86 -25.23
C GLY A 506 -5.83 11.81 -26.31
N GLY A 507 -4.78 11.01 -26.48
CA GLY A 507 -4.79 9.82 -27.32
C GLY A 507 -5.32 8.59 -26.58
N SER A 508 -4.87 7.41 -27.01
CA SER A 508 -5.21 6.14 -26.35
C SER A 508 -4.48 6.02 -25.01
N ASN A 509 -5.11 5.29 -24.06
CA ASN A 509 -4.56 5.04 -22.74
C ASN A 509 -4.26 6.35 -21.98
N TYR A 510 -5.32 7.09 -21.67
CA TYR A 510 -5.29 8.37 -20.99
C TYR A 510 -5.81 8.24 -19.55
N GLY A 511 -5.04 8.71 -18.56
CA GLY A 511 -5.41 8.77 -17.15
C GLY A 511 -5.04 7.56 -16.39
#